data_2ebb33b77b7e5c6a0d1c22ad7c749677
#
_entry.id   2ebb33b77b7e5c6a0d1c22ad7c749677
#
_cell.length_a   1.000
_cell.length_b   1.000
_cell.length_c   1.000
_cell.angle_alpha   90.00
_cell.angle_beta   90.00
_cell.angle_gamma   90.00
#
_symmetry.space_group_name_H-M   'P 1'
#
loop_
_entity.id
_entity.type
_entity.pdbx_description
1 polymer ?
#
loop_
_entity_poly.entity_id
_entity_poly.type
_entity_poly.pdbx_seq_one_letter_code
_entity_poly.pdbx_strand_id
1 'polypeptide(L)'
;ERMLLLDSQGSVIRDFEYDDDSPWPEAADGDGYALILRNPQSNPDHKLPENWEASSSIGGDPGVAGSSLSFEDWQVTNFSESELNNSSLSGPTGNPDNDTLTNLEEFLSGSNPKLFNSSDTLLNIQIEESNNAERQQTAIIKIRINSDARRSINWKILMSEDGANWSDASSKIEYFKTDELENQILILNYRIKDNVPNERLLFKVETSL
;
A
#
# COMPACT_ATOMS: atom_id res chain seq x y z
N GLU A 1 -16.17 15.92 3.09
CA GLU A 1 -16.06 17.25 2.44
C GLU A 1 -15.62 17.10 0.97
N ARG A 2 -15.78 18.17 0.15
CA ARG A 2 -15.39 18.16 -1.27
C ARG A 2 -14.27 19.16 -1.52
N MET A 3 -13.21 18.69 -2.18
CA MET A 3 -12.14 19.53 -2.72
C MET A 3 -12.32 19.68 -4.24
N LEU A 4 -12.46 20.93 -4.70
CA LEU A 4 -12.54 21.28 -6.13
C LEU A 4 -11.44 22.27 -6.46
N LEU A 5 -10.48 21.84 -7.28
CA LEU A 5 -9.39 22.68 -7.79
C LEU A 5 -9.63 22.96 -9.27
N LEU A 6 -9.66 24.25 -9.63
CA LEU A 6 -9.87 24.72 -10.98
C LEU A 6 -8.63 25.45 -11.50
N ASP A 7 -8.42 25.43 -12.82
CA ASP A 7 -7.44 26.30 -13.47
C ASP A 7 -7.98 27.74 -13.62
N SER A 8 -7.17 28.65 -14.17
CA SER A 8 -7.54 30.05 -14.39
C SER A 8 -8.67 30.25 -15.41
N GLN A 9 -9.02 29.21 -16.15
CA GLN A 9 -10.09 29.21 -17.16
C GLN A 9 -11.37 28.53 -16.65
N GLY A 10 -11.36 28.03 -15.40
CA GLY A 10 -12.47 27.33 -14.78
C GLY A 10 -12.56 25.83 -15.14
N SER A 11 -11.55 25.25 -15.78
CA SER A 11 -11.51 23.81 -16.04
C SER A 11 -11.09 23.06 -14.78
N VAL A 12 -11.70 21.90 -14.55
CA VAL A 12 -11.43 21.07 -13.36
C VAL A 12 -10.03 20.44 -13.45
N ILE A 13 -9.16 20.76 -12.50
CA ILE A 13 -7.86 20.10 -12.31
C ILE A 13 -8.04 18.87 -11.41
N ARG A 14 -8.77 19.04 -10.29
CA ARG A 14 -9.09 17.98 -9.32
C ARG A 14 -10.48 18.19 -8.76
N ASP A 15 -11.18 17.08 -8.56
CA ASP A 15 -12.51 17.04 -7.94
C ASP A 15 -12.65 15.71 -7.21
N PHE A 16 -12.67 15.75 -5.88
CA PHE A 16 -12.81 14.57 -5.04
C PHE A 16 -13.46 14.93 -3.71
N GLU A 17 -14.07 13.92 -3.09
CA GLU A 17 -14.60 13.99 -1.73
C GLU A 17 -13.67 13.25 -0.79
N TYR A 18 -13.53 13.77 0.43
CA TYR A 18 -12.82 13.16 1.54
C TYR A 18 -13.67 13.22 2.79
N ASP A 19 -13.34 12.39 3.78
CA ASP A 19 -14.07 12.28 5.04
C ASP A 19 -13.13 12.44 6.24
N ASP A 20 -13.68 12.67 7.40
CA ASP A 20 -13.04 12.76 8.70
C ASP A 20 -13.12 11.43 9.48
N ASP A 21 -14.03 10.54 9.09
CA ASP A 21 -14.20 9.20 9.65
C ASP A 21 -13.30 8.16 8.96
N SER A 22 -12.98 7.08 9.69
CA SER A 22 -12.33 5.90 9.11
C SER A 22 -13.10 5.43 7.85
N PRO A 23 -12.41 5.13 6.72
CA PRO A 23 -10.99 4.79 6.60
C PRO A 23 -10.03 5.96 6.30
N TRP A 24 -10.45 7.20 6.40
CA TRP A 24 -9.59 8.37 6.28
C TRP A 24 -8.71 8.55 7.52
N PRO A 25 -7.57 9.26 7.42
CA PRO A 25 -6.66 9.49 8.55
C PRO A 25 -7.30 10.37 9.64
N GLU A 26 -7.79 9.75 10.72
CA GLU A 26 -8.50 10.44 11.82
C GLU A 26 -7.67 11.53 12.50
N ALA A 27 -6.34 11.40 12.57
CA ALA A 27 -5.47 12.44 13.16
C ALA A 27 -5.49 13.77 12.37
N ALA A 28 -5.96 13.78 11.13
CA ALA A 28 -6.18 15.02 10.37
C ALA A 28 -7.50 15.70 10.70
N ASP A 29 -8.36 15.07 11.54
CA ASP A 29 -9.60 15.64 12.04
C ASP A 29 -9.43 16.15 13.50
N GLY A 30 -9.21 17.46 13.65
CA GLY A 30 -9.22 18.14 14.94
C GLY A 30 -7.93 18.07 15.76
N ASP A 31 -7.04 17.12 15.53
CA ASP A 31 -5.76 16.99 16.25
C ASP A 31 -4.66 17.92 15.71
N GLY A 32 -4.99 18.71 14.70
CA GLY A 32 -4.11 19.74 14.13
C GLY A 32 -3.14 19.24 13.06
N TYR A 33 -3.21 17.97 12.66
CA TYR A 33 -2.43 17.44 11.53
C TYR A 33 -3.13 17.77 10.22
N ALA A 34 -2.35 17.84 9.12
CA ALA A 34 -2.90 18.04 7.78
C ALA A 34 -3.06 16.69 7.07
N LEU A 35 -4.08 16.59 6.22
CA LEU A 35 -4.23 15.47 5.29
C LEU A 35 -3.26 15.64 4.12
N ILE A 36 -2.35 14.68 3.92
CA ILE A 36 -1.33 14.72 2.87
C ILE A 36 -1.36 13.47 1.99
N LEU A 37 -1.05 13.63 0.70
CA LEU A 37 -0.87 12.49 -0.21
C LEU A 37 0.43 11.75 0.10
N ARG A 38 0.36 10.43 0.18
CA ARG A 38 1.52 9.57 0.48
C ARG A 38 2.57 9.57 -0.62
N ASN A 39 2.15 9.55 -1.88
CA ASN A 39 3.05 9.60 -3.04
C ASN A 39 2.46 10.52 -4.11
N PRO A 40 2.60 11.85 -3.97
CA PRO A 40 2.03 12.82 -4.90
C PRO A 40 2.63 12.73 -6.32
N GLN A 41 3.86 12.22 -6.47
CA GLN A 41 4.55 12.10 -7.76
C GLN A 41 3.92 11.02 -8.65
N SER A 42 3.32 9.98 -8.07
CA SER A 42 2.60 8.94 -8.82
C SER A 42 1.23 9.39 -9.34
N ASN A 43 0.79 10.61 -8.99
CA ASN A 43 -0.53 11.12 -9.30
C ASN A 43 -1.67 10.13 -8.94
N PRO A 44 -1.74 9.68 -7.66
CA PRO A 44 -2.67 8.64 -7.24
C PRO A 44 -4.12 9.10 -7.31
N ASP A 45 -5.07 8.16 -7.30
CA ASP A 45 -6.49 8.50 -7.19
C ASP A 45 -6.77 9.15 -5.83
N HIS A 46 -7.16 10.44 -5.85
CA HIS A 46 -7.43 11.23 -4.64
C HIS A 46 -8.71 10.83 -3.92
N LYS A 47 -9.55 9.99 -4.51
CA LYS A 47 -10.78 9.47 -3.89
C LYS A 47 -10.53 8.29 -2.95
N LEU A 48 -9.34 7.71 -3.02
CA LEU A 48 -8.99 6.51 -2.27
C LEU A 48 -8.28 6.89 -0.95
N PRO A 49 -8.89 6.60 0.21
CA PRO A 49 -8.33 6.94 1.53
C PRO A 49 -6.93 6.39 1.78
N GLU A 50 -6.62 5.21 1.25
CA GLU A 50 -5.31 4.59 1.35
C GLU A 50 -4.17 5.39 0.72
N ASN A 51 -4.48 6.36 -0.15
CA ASN A 51 -3.51 7.26 -0.74
C ASN A 51 -3.21 8.49 0.13
N TRP A 52 -3.90 8.63 1.27
CA TRP A 52 -3.75 9.73 2.19
C TRP A 52 -3.18 9.32 3.53
N GLU A 53 -2.55 10.24 4.23
CA GLU A 53 -2.06 10.10 5.60
C GLU A 53 -2.12 11.45 6.33
N ALA A 54 -2.03 11.40 7.66
CA ALA A 54 -1.80 12.61 8.43
C ALA A 54 -0.34 13.08 8.25
N SER A 55 -0.13 14.40 8.27
CA SER A 55 1.22 14.98 8.27
C SER A 55 2.02 14.52 9.50
N SER A 56 3.35 14.57 9.43
CA SER A 56 4.22 14.21 10.56
C SER A 56 4.22 15.26 11.69
N SER A 57 3.79 16.48 11.39
CA SER A 57 3.78 17.61 12.32
C SER A 57 2.42 18.27 12.38
N ILE A 58 2.05 18.78 13.57
CA ILE A 58 0.89 19.65 13.74
C ILE A 58 1.06 20.91 12.88
N GLY A 59 0.00 21.28 12.15
CA GLY A 59 0.01 22.38 11.19
C GLY A 59 0.44 22.00 9.78
N GLY A 60 0.80 20.75 9.56
CA GLY A 60 1.29 20.22 8.27
C GLY A 60 2.76 20.54 8.02
N ASP A 61 3.28 19.95 6.93
CA ASP A 61 4.67 20.06 6.51
C ASP A 61 4.77 20.58 5.06
N PRO A 62 4.25 21.79 4.74
CA PRO A 62 4.19 22.27 3.36
C PRO A 62 5.60 22.42 2.76
N GLY A 63 5.84 21.73 1.63
CA GLY A 63 7.13 21.78 0.92
C GLY A 63 8.21 20.89 1.51
N VAL A 64 7.92 20.14 2.56
CA VAL A 64 8.79 19.07 3.08
C VAL A 64 8.30 17.76 2.47
N ALA A 65 9.15 17.09 1.69
CA ALA A 65 8.90 15.69 1.38
C ALA A 65 8.97 14.91 2.69
N GLY A 66 7.90 14.17 3.04
CA GLY A 66 7.95 13.25 4.17
C GLY A 66 9.18 12.35 4.06
N SER A 67 9.75 11.88 5.17
CA SER A 67 10.86 10.94 5.13
C SER A 67 10.43 9.73 4.29
N SER A 68 11.07 9.54 3.14
CA SER A 68 10.88 8.35 2.31
C SER A 68 12.20 7.60 2.29
N LEU A 69 12.15 6.34 2.61
CA LEU A 69 13.30 5.46 2.40
C LEU A 69 13.39 5.16 0.90
N SER A 70 14.51 5.48 0.26
CA SER A 70 14.72 5.08 -1.13
C SER A 70 15.11 3.60 -1.22
N PHE A 71 14.84 2.97 -2.36
CA PHE A 71 15.28 1.59 -2.57
C PHE A 71 16.81 1.48 -2.55
N GLU A 72 17.51 2.49 -3.06
CA GLU A 72 18.96 2.58 -3.04
C GLU A 72 19.52 2.65 -1.61
N ASP A 73 18.93 3.45 -0.72
CA ASP A 73 19.34 3.53 0.69
C ASP A 73 19.11 2.20 1.42
N TRP A 74 17.98 1.55 1.12
CA TRP A 74 17.67 0.23 1.65
C TRP A 74 18.66 -0.84 1.15
N GLN A 75 19.07 -0.78 -0.13
CA GLN A 75 20.09 -1.67 -0.67
C GLN A 75 21.43 -1.50 0.08
N VAL A 76 21.89 -0.26 0.26
CA VAL A 76 23.15 0.04 0.99
C VAL A 76 23.09 -0.47 2.44
N THR A 77 21.91 -0.46 3.06
CA THR A 77 21.73 -0.95 4.43
C THR A 77 21.79 -2.49 4.52
N ASN A 78 21.30 -3.19 3.49
CA ASN A 78 21.12 -4.64 3.53
C ASN A 78 22.21 -5.44 2.81
N PHE A 79 22.96 -4.81 1.88
CA PHE A 79 23.95 -5.47 1.04
C PHE A 79 25.34 -4.88 1.22
N SER A 80 26.35 -5.74 1.18
CA SER A 80 27.75 -5.32 1.13
C SER A 80 28.10 -4.70 -0.23
N GLU A 81 29.21 -3.95 -0.30
CA GLU A 81 29.69 -3.34 -1.55
C GLU A 81 29.86 -4.37 -2.69
N SER A 82 30.33 -5.57 -2.37
CA SER A 82 30.48 -6.65 -3.36
C SER A 82 29.14 -7.19 -3.86
N GLU A 83 28.13 -7.24 -3.00
CA GLU A 83 26.78 -7.66 -3.38
C GLU A 83 26.04 -6.59 -4.18
N LEU A 84 26.26 -5.31 -3.86
CA LEU A 84 25.70 -4.17 -4.61
C LEU A 84 26.16 -4.15 -6.08
N ASN A 85 27.37 -4.63 -6.36
CA ASN A 85 27.89 -4.78 -7.73
C ASN A 85 27.25 -5.95 -8.51
N ASN A 86 26.40 -6.75 -7.87
CA ASN A 86 25.69 -7.87 -8.49
C ASN A 86 24.16 -7.63 -8.45
N SER A 87 23.63 -7.10 -9.55
CA SER A 87 22.19 -6.78 -9.65
C SER A 87 21.26 -7.99 -9.54
N SER A 88 21.78 -9.22 -9.78
CA SER A 88 21.00 -10.44 -9.55
C SER A 88 20.81 -10.77 -8.06
N LEU A 89 21.66 -10.22 -7.18
CA LEU A 89 21.53 -10.34 -5.72
C LEU A 89 20.80 -9.13 -5.13
N SER A 90 21.28 -7.92 -5.42
CA SER A 90 20.81 -6.70 -4.76
C SER A 90 19.79 -5.90 -5.56
N GLY A 91 19.58 -6.20 -6.85
CA GLY A 91 18.63 -5.47 -7.70
C GLY A 91 17.16 -5.70 -7.31
N PRO A 92 16.22 -4.93 -7.88
CA PRO A 92 14.79 -4.98 -7.50
C PRO A 92 14.16 -6.37 -7.63
N THR A 93 14.59 -7.15 -8.62
CA THR A 93 14.11 -8.52 -8.87
C THR A 93 15.01 -9.60 -8.25
N GLY A 94 16.06 -9.20 -7.51
CA GLY A 94 16.92 -10.14 -6.77
C GLY A 94 16.12 -10.85 -5.68
N ASN A 95 16.58 -12.03 -5.29
CA ASN A 95 16.01 -12.85 -4.24
C ASN A 95 17.14 -13.73 -3.66
N PRO A 96 17.99 -13.16 -2.79
CA PRO A 96 19.20 -13.83 -2.33
C PRO A 96 18.96 -14.97 -1.34
N ASP A 97 17.84 -14.97 -0.62
CA ASP A 97 17.46 -16.03 0.34
C ASP A 97 16.58 -17.12 -0.27
N ASN A 98 16.21 -16.97 -1.55
CA ASN A 98 15.39 -17.91 -2.32
C ASN A 98 14.01 -18.19 -1.72
N ASP A 99 13.39 -17.19 -1.13
CA ASP A 99 12.00 -17.26 -0.72
C ASP A 99 11.04 -16.89 -1.87
N THR A 100 9.83 -16.41 -1.57
CA THR A 100 8.83 -16.04 -2.58
C THR A 100 8.83 -14.56 -2.92
N LEU A 101 9.60 -13.73 -2.19
CA LEU A 101 9.63 -12.28 -2.36
C LEU A 101 10.89 -11.84 -3.12
N THR A 102 10.72 -10.86 -3.98
CA THR A 102 11.84 -10.13 -4.57
C THR A 102 12.31 -9.03 -3.61
N ASN A 103 13.53 -8.55 -3.78
CA ASN A 103 14.05 -7.44 -2.98
C ASN A 103 13.12 -6.21 -2.95
N LEU A 104 12.43 -5.91 -4.06
CA LEU A 104 11.49 -4.78 -4.11
C LEU A 104 10.22 -5.05 -3.29
N GLU A 105 9.74 -6.28 -3.27
CA GLU A 105 8.62 -6.71 -2.43
C GLU A 105 9.01 -6.75 -0.95
N GLU A 106 10.24 -7.14 -0.64
CA GLU A 106 10.78 -7.10 0.72
C GLU A 106 10.99 -5.67 1.23
N PHE A 107 11.49 -4.80 0.35
CA PHE A 107 11.57 -3.37 0.64
C PHE A 107 10.18 -2.80 0.97
N LEU A 108 9.16 -3.11 0.16
CA LEU A 108 7.78 -2.70 0.42
C LEU A 108 7.24 -3.28 1.72
N SER A 109 7.45 -4.57 1.98
CA SER A 109 6.92 -5.23 3.19
C SER A 109 7.71 -4.90 4.47
N GLY A 110 8.90 -4.32 4.35
CA GLY A 110 9.82 -4.11 5.46
C GLY A 110 10.42 -5.42 6.01
N SER A 111 10.59 -6.42 5.13
CA SER A 111 11.28 -7.67 5.46
C SER A 111 12.78 -7.59 5.15
N ASN A 112 13.53 -8.61 5.54
CA ASN A 112 14.98 -8.67 5.36
C ASN A 112 15.33 -9.57 4.18
N PRO A 113 16.03 -9.07 3.14
CA PRO A 113 16.31 -9.80 1.90
C PRO A 113 17.26 -11.01 2.04
N LYS A 114 17.74 -11.27 3.24
CA LYS A 114 18.64 -12.38 3.54
C LYS A 114 18.06 -13.37 4.56
N LEU A 115 16.77 -13.22 4.89
CA LEU A 115 16.08 -14.07 5.83
C LEU A 115 14.79 -14.58 5.23
N PHE A 116 14.76 -15.86 4.93
CA PHE A 116 13.61 -16.54 4.33
C PHE A 116 12.28 -16.18 5.03
N ASN A 117 11.35 -15.62 4.26
CA ASN A 117 10.01 -15.22 4.68
C ASN A 117 8.97 -16.22 4.16
N SER A 118 7.82 -16.31 4.84
CA SER A 118 6.69 -17.07 4.30
C SER A 118 6.01 -16.29 3.17
N SER A 119 5.31 -17.00 2.28
CA SER A 119 4.59 -16.41 1.14
C SER A 119 3.51 -15.40 1.54
N ASP A 120 3.05 -15.44 2.79
CA ASP A 120 2.03 -14.55 3.36
C ASP A 120 2.61 -13.34 4.10
N THR A 121 3.92 -13.09 3.99
CA THR A 121 4.57 -11.92 4.62
C THR A 121 4.10 -10.61 3.99
N LEU A 122 4.05 -10.50 2.66
CA LEU A 122 3.59 -9.30 1.97
C LEU A 122 2.06 -9.29 1.82
N LEU A 123 1.47 -10.41 1.39
CA LEU A 123 0.03 -10.55 1.15
C LEU A 123 -0.50 -11.76 1.89
N ASN A 124 -1.49 -11.55 2.76
CA ASN A 124 -2.17 -12.61 3.50
C ASN A 124 -3.69 -12.51 3.26
N ILE A 125 -4.35 -13.66 3.09
CA ILE A 125 -5.81 -13.72 2.93
C ILE A 125 -6.38 -14.47 4.12
N GLN A 126 -7.30 -13.84 4.83
CA GLN A 126 -8.02 -14.42 5.97
C GLN A 126 -9.52 -14.47 5.68
N ILE A 127 -10.17 -15.54 6.11
CA ILE A 127 -11.63 -15.65 6.05
C ILE A 127 -12.16 -15.26 7.43
N GLU A 128 -12.95 -14.19 7.49
CA GLU A 128 -13.65 -13.77 8.69
C GLU A 128 -15.11 -14.16 8.61
N GLU A 129 -15.65 -14.74 9.70
CA GLU A 129 -17.08 -15.03 9.82
C GLU A 129 -17.78 -13.79 10.39
N SER A 130 -18.79 -13.32 9.68
CA SER A 130 -19.67 -12.28 10.21
C SER A 130 -20.51 -12.81 11.37
N ASN A 131 -20.54 -12.05 12.47
CA ASN A 131 -21.35 -12.38 13.65
C ASN A 131 -22.87 -12.16 13.45
N ASN A 132 -23.32 -11.88 12.21
CA ASN A 132 -24.74 -11.74 11.90
C ASN A 132 -25.41 -13.12 11.75
N ALA A 133 -26.74 -13.14 11.79
CA ALA A 133 -27.56 -14.35 11.75
C ALA A 133 -27.38 -15.21 10.48
N GLU A 134 -26.78 -14.66 9.42
CA GLU A 134 -26.57 -15.30 8.12
C GLU A 134 -25.21 -15.98 7.97
N ARG A 135 -24.29 -15.85 8.96
CA ARG A 135 -22.93 -16.43 8.92
C ARG A 135 -22.21 -16.22 7.57
N GLN A 136 -22.28 -15.02 7.05
CA GLN A 136 -21.57 -14.69 5.82
C GLN A 136 -20.07 -14.70 6.10
N GLN A 137 -19.32 -15.46 5.30
CA GLN A 137 -17.87 -15.44 5.30
C GLN A 137 -17.38 -14.34 4.36
N THR A 138 -16.48 -13.50 4.86
CA THR A 138 -15.86 -12.43 4.07
C THR A 138 -14.36 -12.68 4.01
N ALA A 139 -13.80 -12.66 2.82
CA ALA A 139 -12.35 -12.72 2.65
C ALA A 139 -11.74 -11.33 2.89
N ILE A 140 -10.80 -11.28 3.82
CA ILE A 140 -10.00 -10.10 4.12
C ILE A 140 -8.62 -10.28 3.50
N ILE A 141 -8.23 -9.36 2.65
CA ILE A 141 -6.90 -9.29 2.03
C ILE A 141 -6.08 -8.31 2.85
N LYS A 142 -5.00 -8.81 3.45
CA LYS A 142 -4.08 -8.02 4.29
C LYS A 142 -2.77 -7.81 3.55
N ILE A 143 -2.40 -6.55 3.34
CA ILE A 143 -1.13 -6.17 2.72
C ILE A 143 -0.24 -5.53 3.78
N ARG A 144 0.91 -6.17 4.05
CA ARG A 144 1.94 -5.64 4.94
C ARG A 144 2.84 -4.70 4.15
N ILE A 145 3.00 -3.47 4.63
CA ILE A 145 3.88 -2.49 4.00
C ILE A 145 4.67 -1.69 5.03
N ASN A 146 5.87 -1.27 4.65
CA ASN A 146 6.62 -0.25 5.36
C ASN A 146 6.14 1.14 4.87
N SER A 147 5.77 2.02 5.80
CA SER A 147 5.20 3.33 5.47
C SER A 147 6.17 4.21 4.69
N ASP A 148 7.47 4.12 4.94
CA ASP A 148 8.49 4.93 4.27
C ASP A 148 8.83 4.37 2.88
N ALA A 149 8.95 3.05 2.74
CA ALA A 149 9.17 2.38 1.46
C ALA A 149 7.99 2.59 0.50
N ARG A 150 6.75 2.57 1.01
CA ARG A 150 5.53 2.78 0.24
C ARG A 150 5.52 4.07 -0.57
N ARG A 151 6.22 5.11 -0.10
CA ARG A 151 6.28 6.43 -0.77
C ARG A 151 7.23 6.46 -1.95
N SER A 152 8.15 5.51 -2.05
CA SER A 152 9.25 5.50 -3.00
C SER A 152 9.03 4.58 -4.20
N ILE A 153 8.01 3.73 -4.15
CA ILE A 153 7.71 2.76 -5.21
C ILE A 153 6.23 2.77 -5.56
N ASN A 154 5.92 2.36 -6.79
CA ASN A 154 4.56 2.09 -7.19
C ASN A 154 4.20 0.64 -6.84
N TRP A 155 2.98 0.41 -6.38
CA TRP A 155 2.46 -0.92 -6.11
C TRP A 155 0.95 -0.98 -6.32
N LYS A 156 0.45 -2.14 -6.63
CA LYS A 156 -0.99 -2.40 -6.80
C LYS A 156 -1.34 -3.84 -6.49
N ILE A 157 -2.59 -4.09 -6.17
CA ILE A 157 -3.14 -5.43 -5.99
C ILE A 157 -3.69 -5.89 -7.34
N LEU A 158 -3.23 -7.02 -7.81
CA LEU A 158 -3.77 -7.69 -8.97
C LEU A 158 -4.61 -8.90 -8.55
N MET A 159 -5.61 -9.19 -9.35
CA MET A 159 -6.53 -10.31 -9.17
C MET A 159 -6.59 -11.16 -10.45
N SER A 160 -6.78 -12.46 -10.25
CA SER A 160 -6.99 -13.43 -11.34
C SER A 160 -7.96 -14.53 -10.91
N GLU A 161 -8.75 -15.03 -11.85
CA GLU A 161 -9.64 -16.19 -11.68
C GLU A 161 -8.96 -17.51 -12.14
N ASP A 162 -8.00 -17.41 -13.04
CA ASP A 162 -7.34 -18.56 -13.71
C ASP A 162 -5.85 -18.70 -13.40
N GLY A 163 -5.26 -17.70 -12.73
CA GLY A 163 -3.83 -17.63 -12.42
C GLY A 163 -2.94 -17.25 -13.61
N ALA A 164 -3.51 -17.04 -14.80
CA ALA A 164 -2.79 -16.67 -16.01
C ALA A 164 -3.05 -15.20 -16.40
N ASN A 165 -4.31 -14.80 -16.34
CA ASN A 165 -4.75 -13.44 -16.68
C ASN A 165 -4.93 -12.61 -15.42
N TRP A 166 -4.11 -11.57 -15.25
CA TRP A 166 -4.12 -10.70 -14.08
C TRP A 166 -4.64 -9.31 -14.45
N SER A 167 -5.52 -8.76 -13.63
CA SER A 167 -6.09 -7.42 -13.77
C SER A 167 -6.05 -6.68 -12.44
N ASP A 168 -6.14 -5.36 -12.48
CA ASP A 168 -6.22 -4.51 -11.30
C ASP A 168 -7.44 -4.87 -10.44
N ALA A 169 -7.23 -5.08 -9.16
CA ALA A 169 -8.25 -5.52 -8.22
C ALA A 169 -9.12 -4.38 -7.67
N SER A 170 -8.76 -3.12 -7.86
CA SER A 170 -9.40 -1.93 -7.24
C SER A 170 -10.91 -1.84 -7.46
N SER A 171 -11.41 -2.34 -8.60
CA SER A 171 -12.85 -2.40 -8.87
C SER A 171 -13.59 -3.49 -8.09
N LYS A 172 -12.90 -4.49 -7.54
CA LYS A 172 -13.45 -5.70 -6.91
C LYS A 172 -13.23 -5.77 -5.41
N ILE A 173 -12.27 -5.02 -4.91
CA ILE A 173 -11.95 -4.90 -3.49
C ILE A 173 -12.20 -3.49 -3.01
N GLU A 174 -12.37 -3.32 -1.70
CA GLU A 174 -12.42 -2.01 -1.06
C GLU A 174 -11.54 -2.01 0.18
N TYR A 175 -10.78 -0.95 0.33
CA TYR A 175 -10.03 -0.65 1.54
C TYR A 175 -11.00 -0.27 2.65
N PHE A 176 -10.75 -0.72 3.89
CA PHE A 176 -11.64 -0.37 5.01
C PHE A 176 -10.91 -0.02 6.31
N LYS A 177 -9.64 -0.38 6.48
CA LYS A 177 -8.82 0.07 7.62
C LYS A 177 -7.33 -0.17 7.43
N THR A 178 -6.53 0.57 8.21
CA THR A 178 -5.11 0.29 8.43
C THR A 178 -4.90 -0.08 9.89
N ASP A 179 -4.14 -1.16 10.13
CA ASP A 179 -3.59 -1.46 11.46
C ASP A 179 -2.12 -1.04 11.45
N GLU A 180 -1.71 -0.23 12.42
CA GLU A 180 -0.32 0.20 12.60
C GLU A 180 0.41 -0.75 13.54
N LEU A 181 1.58 -1.21 13.13
CA LEU A 181 2.49 -2.03 13.93
C LEU A 181 3.75 -1.23 14.28
N GLU A 182 4.60 -1.81 15.12
CA GLU A 182 5.90 -1.22 15.42
C GLU A 182 6.79 -1.11 14.17
N ASN A 183 7.82 -0.23 14.23
CA ASN A 183 8.81 -0.04 13.17
C ASN A 183 8.26 0.39 11.81
N GLN A 184 7.27 1.29 11.81
CA GLN A 184 6.68 1.87 10.59
C GLN A 184 6.00 0.82 9.68
N ILE A 185 5.60 -0.30 10.22
CA ILE A 185 4.86 -1.32 9.50
C ILE A 185 3.36 -1.07 9.60
N LEU A 186 2.71 -1.06 8.46
CA LEU A 186 1.27 -0.94 8.30
C LEU A 186 0.69 -2.24 7.74
N ILE A 187 -0.50 -2.61 8.21
CA ILE A 187 -1.31 -3.65 7.58
C ILE A 187 -2.53 -2.97 6.95
N LEU A 188 -2.54 -2.89 5.63
CA LEU A 188 -3.70 -2.40 4.90
C LEU A 188 -4.70 -3.54 4.75
N ASN A 189 -5.94 -3.30 5.15
CA ASN A 189 -6.99 -4.30 5.10
C ASN A 189 -8.01 -3.95 4.02
N TYR A 190 -8.25 -4.91 3.12
CA TYR A 190 -9.23 -4.83 2.06
C TYR A 190 -10.23 -5.97 2.18
N ARG A 191 -11.46 -5.75 1.78
CA ARG A 191 -12.49 -6.78 1.64
C ARG A 191 -12.96 -6.89 0.19
N ILE A 192 -13.43 -8.04 -0.21
CA ILE A 192 -14.05 -8.24 -1.51
C ILE A 192 -15.44 -7.60 -1.48
N LYS A 193 -15.79 -6.83 -2.50
CA LYS A 193 -17.12 -6.19 -2.61
C LYS A 193 -18.22 -7.23 -2.78
N ASP A 194 -19.40 -6.98 -2.20
CA ASP A 194 -20.53 -7.93 -2.15
C ASP A 194 -21.04 -8.43 -3.51
N ASN A 195 -20.76 -7.71 -4.59
CA ASN A 195 -21.20 -8.06 -5.95
C ASN A 195 -20.22 -8.96 -6.71
N VAL A 196 -19.15 -9.41 -6.07
CA VAL A 196 -18.17 -10.32 -6.69
C VAL A 196 -18.64 -11.76 -6.48
N PRO A 197 -18.83 -12.57 -7.56
CA PRO A 197 -19.22 -13.97 -7.41
C PRO A 197 -18.25 -14.75 -6.54
N ASN A 198 -18.75 -15.74 -5.80
CA ASN A 198 -17.96 -16.65 -4.94
C ASN A 198 -17.12 -17.64 -5.79
N GLU A 199 -16.34 -17.13 -6.73
CA GLU A 199 -15.43 -17.90 -7.55
C GLU A 199 -14.04 -17.94 -6.89
N ARG A 200 -13.20 -18.84 -7.36
CA ARG A 200 -11.81 -18.93 -6.90
C ARG A 200 -11.06 -17.70 -7.37
N LEU A 201 -10.74 -16.79 -6.44
CA LEU A 201 -9.96 -15.59 -6.70
C LEU A 201 -8.53 -15.77 -6.18
N LEU A 202 -7.58 -15.36 -7.00
CA LEU A 202 -6.16 -15.30 -6.67
C LEU A 202 -5.74 -13.83 -6.63
N PHE A 203 -4.88 -13.49 -5.68
CA PHE A 203 -4.37 -12.13 -5.52
C PHE A 203 -2.85 -12.14 -5.48
N LYS A 204 -2.25 -11.09 -6.00
CA LYS A 204 -0.82 -10.78 -5.82
C LYS A 204 -0.61 -9.28 -5.72
N VAL A 205 0.51 -8.88 -5.15
CA VAL A 205 1.02 -7.52 -5.21
C VAL A 205 1.97 -7.41 -6.41
N GLU A 206 1.86 -6.35 -7.17
CA GLU A 206 2.82 -5.98 -8.22
C GLU A 206 3.51 -4.69 -7.81
N THR A 207 4.84 -4.68 -7.89
CA THR A 207 5.69 -3.55 -7.49
C THR A 207 6.52 -3.04 -8.67
N SER A 208 6.79 -1.72 -8.72
CA SER A 208 7.73 -1.11 -9.66
C SER A 208 8.37 0.16 -9.06
N LEU A 209 9.61 0.45 -9.47
CA LEU A 209 10.30 1.71 -9.17
C LEU A 209 9.76 2.86 -10.00
#